data_7d49fdbc8b9c9450206f9375b530603c
#
_entry.id   7d49fdbc8b9c9450206f9375b530603c
#
_cell.length_a   1.000
_cell.length_b   1.000
_cell.length_c   1.000
_cell.angle_alpha   90.00
_cell.angle_beta   90.00
_cell.angle_gamma   90.00
#
_symmetry.space_group_name_H-M   'P 1'
#
loop_
_entity.id
_entity.type
_entity.pdbx_description
1 polymer ?
#
loop_
_entity_poly.entity_id
_entity_poly.type
_entity_poly.pdbx_seq_one_letter_code
_entity_poly.pdbx_strand_id
1 'polypeptide(L)'
;MDSKALQYVKKLGPLIGLILLFVIISVMNDSFLEFSNLRNLLRQVSINAIIAFGMTFVILTGGIDLSVGSILALSSAVMANLIVTGTDPVLAIVLAAGAGLVLGGINGLVITYGRVAPFIATLATMTIYRGATLVFTVPSIPRLWPRGYCRPASSSNHNVPSFHNSLVRIEPHILRS
;
A
#
# COMPACT_ATOMS: atom_id res chain seq x y z
N MET A 1 -33.90 -15.41 -26.02
CA MET A 1 -32.56 -15.42 -25.35
C MET A 1 -32.68 -16.34 -24.16
N ASP A 2 -31.98 -17.49 -24.21
CA ASP A 2 -32.11 -18.52 -23.20
C ASP A 2 -31.76 -18.00 -21.81
N SER A 3 -32.61 -18.31 -20.84
CA SER A 3 -32.43 -17.90 -19.43
C SER A 3 -31.07 -18.30 -18.85
N LYS A 4 -30.47 -19.37 -19.37
CA LYS A 4 -29.14 -19.86 -19.03
C LYS A 4 -28.04 -18.90 -19.53
N ALA A 5 -28.14 -18.41 -20.78
CA ALA A 5 -27.18 -17.46 -21.32
C ALA A 5 -27.13 -16.15 -20.53
N LEU A 6 -28.30 -15.66 -20.11
CA LEU A 6 -28.39 -14.46 -19.29
C LEU A 6 -27.78 -14.64 -17.89
N GLN A 7 -27.89 -15.83 -17.30
CA GLN A 7 -27.25 -16.16 -16.03
C GLN A 7 -25.72 -16.22 -16.16
N TYR A 8 -25.19 -16.81 -17.25
CA TYR A 8 -23.75 -16.81 -17.52
C TYR A 8 -23.19 -15.41 -17.75
N VAL A 9 -23.90 -14.56 -18.50
CA VAL A 9 -23.50 -13.16 -18.71
C VAL A 9 -23.47 -12.37 -17.41
N LYS A 10 -24.46 -12.56 -16.53
CA LYS A 10 -24.48 -11.93 -15.20
C LYS A 10 -23.32 -12.42 -14.32
N LYS A 11 -22.97 -13.69 -14.39
CA LYS A 11 -21.88 -14.28 -13.59
C LYS A 11 -20.49 -13.87 -14.12
N LEU A 12 -20.36 -13.72 -15.44
CA LEU A 12 -19.12 -13.33 -16.11
C LEU A 12 -19.00 -11.81 -16.32
N GLY A 13 -20.03 -11.04 -15.98
CA GLY A 13 -20.07 -9.58 -16.16
C GLY A 13 -18.82 -8.84 -15.66
N PRO A 14 -18.36 -9.10 -14.43
CA PRO A 14 -17.15 -8.48 -13.92
C PRO A 14 -15.89 -8.83 -14.72
N LEU A 15 -15.78 -10.07 -15.19
CA LEU A 15 -14.66 -10.52 -16.00
C LEU A 15 -14.67 -9.86 -17.40
N ILE A 16 -15.84 -9.80 -18.02
CA ILE A 16 -16.03 -9.12 -19.32
C ILE A 16 -15.68 -7.64 -19.18
N GLY A 17 -16.18 -6.97 -18.13
CA GLY A 17 -15.86 -5.58 -17.83
C GLY A 17 -14.36 -5.34 -17.66
N LEU A 18 -13.67 -6.23 -16.95
CA LEU A 18 -12.23 -6.15 -16.76
C LEU A 18 -11.46 -6.30 -18.08
N ILE A 19 -11.84 -7.28 -18.91
CA ILE A 19 -11.20 -7.52 -20.23
C ILE A 19 -11.43 -6.30 -21.14
N LEU A 20 -12.65 -5.78 -21.18
CA LEU A 20 -12.99 -4.63 -22.00
C LEU A 20 -12.20 -3.39 -21.57
N LEU A 21 -12.12 -3.12 -20.28
CA LEU A 21 -11.32 -2.03 -19.73
C LEU A 21 -9.83 -2.19 -20.06
N PHE A 22 -9.30 -3.40 -19.94
CA PHE A 22 -7.91 -3.70 -20.28
C PHE A 22 -7.63 -3.43 -21.77
N VAL A 23 -8.52 -3.85 -22.67
CA VAL A 23 -8.40 -3.61 -24.11
C VAL A 23 -8.49 -2.11 -24.43
N ILE A 24 -9.43 -1.39 -23.83
CA ILE A 24 -9.57 0.07 -24.04
C ILE A 24 -8.29 0.79 -23.63
N ILE A 25 -7.75 0.52 -22.44
CA ILE A 25 -6.53 1.18 -21.96
C ILE A 25 -5.33 0.82 -22.85
N SER A 26 -5.25 -0.44 -23.28
CA SER A 26 -4.18 -0.93 -24.17
C SER A 26 -4.16 -0.22 -25.53
N VAL A 27 -5.34 0.12 -26.06
CA VAL A 27 -5.46 0.84 -27.34
C VAL A 27 -5.23 2.35 -27.18
N MET A 28 -5.59 2.91 -26.02
CA MET A 28 -5.47 4.36 -25.75
C MET A 28 -4.06 4.77 -25.34
N ASN A 29 -3.23 3.84 -24.86
CA ASN A 29 -1.90 4.14 -24.33
C ASN A 29 -0.87 3.10 -24.78
N ASP A 30 0.01 3.49 -25.70
CA ASP A 30 1.05 2.62 -26.25
C ASP A 30 2.03 2.11 -25.19
N SER A 31 2.28 2.92 -24.14
CA SER A 31 3.15 2.53 -23.04
C SER A 31 2.51 1.53 -22.06
N PHE A 32 1.20 1.23 -22.19
CA PHE A 32 0.51 0.34 -21.27
C PHE A 32 1.05 -1.09 -21.34
N LEU A 33 1.34 -1.58 -22.55
CA LEU A 33 1.87 -2.93 -22.79
C LEU A 33 3.40 -2.98 -22.73
N GLU A 34 4.09 -1.87 -22.40
CA GLU A 34 5.53 -1.88 -22.21
C GLU A 34 5.94 -2.86 -21.11
N PHE A 35 7.01 -3.60 -21.34
CA PHE A 35 7.47 -4.66 -20.42
C PHE A 35 7.72 -4.14 -18.99
N SER A 36 8.22 -2.90 -18.85
CA SER A 36 8.43 -2.25 -17.57
C SER A 36 7.12 -2.04 -16.82
N ASN A 37 6.08 -1.55 -17.51
CA ASN A 37 4.76 -1.32 -16.94
C ASN A 37 4.05 -2.63 -16.61
N LEU A 38 4.12 -3.61 -17.49
CA LEU A 38 3.54 -4.94 -17.27
C LEU A 38 4.13 -5.64 -16.03
N ARG A 39 5.45 -5.55 -15.85
CA ARG A 39 6.13 -6.08 -14.65
C ARG A 39 5.67 -5.37 -13.37
N ASN A 40 5.51 -4.04 -13.41
CA ASN A 40 5.01 -3.29 -12.27
C ASN A 40 3.55 -3.63 -11.94
N LEU A 41 2.71 -3.80 -12.98
CA LEU A 41 1.33 -4.25 -12.85
C LEU A 41 1.25 -5.64 -12.20
N LEU A 42 2.05 -6.59 -12.69
CA LEU A 42 2.10 -7.95 -12.11
C LEU A 42 2.53 -7.93 -10.64
N ARG A 43 3.49 -7.09 -10.28
CA ARG A 43 3.91 -6.92 -8.88
C ARG A 43 2.75 -6.41 -8.01
N GLN A 44 2.03 -5.39 -8.45
CA GLN A 44 0.88 -4.85 -7.72
C GLN A 44 -0.25 -5.87 -7.59
N VAL A 45 -0.57 -6.57 -8.69
CA VAL A 45 -1.59 -7.62 -8.71
C VAL A 45 -1.21 -8.76 -7.75
N SER A 46 0.06 -9.17 -7.71
CA SER A 46 0.51 -10.23 -6.81
C SER A 46 0.31 -9.87 -5.34
N ILE A 47 0.65 -8.64 -4.94
CA ILE A 47 0.42 -8.16 -3.56
C ILE A 47 -1.07 -8.18 -3.23
N ASN A 48 -1.89 -7.61 -4.11
CA ASN A 48 -3.34 -7.54 -3.91
C ASN A 48 -3.98 -8.95 -3.91
N ALA A 49 -3.46 -9.88 -4.71
CA ALA A 49 -3.94 -11.26 -4.74
C ALA A 49 -3.70 -12.00 -3.42
N ILE A 50 -2.52 -11.81 -2.81
CA ILE A 50 -2.21 -12.40 -1.49
C ILE A 50 -3.15 -11.83 -0.43
N ILE A 51 -3.39 -10.52 -0.44
CA ILE A 51 -4.32 -9.86 0.48
C ILE A 51 -5.75 -10.38 0.26
N ALA A 52 -6.20 -10.46 -0.99
CA ALA A 52 -7.53 -10.94 -1.35
C ALA A 52 -7.75 -12.39 -0.91
N PHE A 53 -6.72 -13.24 -1.05
CA PHE A 53 -6.75 -14.61 -0.57
C PHE A 53 -6.95 -14.67 0.95
N GLY A 54 -6.20 -13.90 1.71
CA GLY A 54 -6.37 -13.76 3.17
C GLY A 54 -7.75 -13.25 3.55
N MET A 55 -8.25 -12.21 2.85
CA MET A 55 -9.58 -11.65 3.08
C MET A 55 -10.70 -12.64 2.79
N THR A 56 -10.50 -13.57 1.86
CA THR A 56 -11.49 -14.62 1.58
C THR A 56 -11.78 -15.46 2.83
N PHE A 57 -10.76 -15.82 3.61
CA PHE A 57 -10.96 -16.54 4.87
C PHE A 57 -11.75 -15.72 5.90
N VAL A 58 -11.45 -14.42 6.00
CA VAL A 58 -12.18 -13.51 6.91
C VAL A 58 -13.65 -13.43 6.53
N ILE A 59 -13.95 -13.30 5.22
CA ILE A 59 -15.34 -13.22 4.72
C ILE A 59 -16.06 -14.54 4.94
N LEU A 60 -15.40 -15.69 4.78
CA LEU A 60 -15.99 -17.01 5.03
C LEU A 60 -16.40 -17.19 6.51
N THR A 61 -15.71 -16.54 7.44
CA THR A 61 -16.10 -16.52 8.86
C THR A 61 -17.18 -15.49 9.18
N GLY A 62 -17.70 -14.78 8.19
CA GLY A 62 -18.73 -13.74 8.35
C GLY A 62 -18.19 -12.41 8.90
N GLY A 63 -16.86 -12.24 8.94
CA GLY A 63 -16.20 -11.02 9.38
C GLY A 63 -15.87 -10.06 8.25
N ILE A 64 -15.57 -8.80 8.61
CA ILE A 64 -14.98 -7.79 7.73
C ILE A 64 -13.75 -7.27 8.44
N ASP A 65 -12.57 -7.36 7.80
CA ASP A 65 -11.33 -6.83 8.35
C ASP A 65 -10.86 -5.59 7.54
N LEU A 66 -11.01 -4.42 8.15
CA LEU A 66 -10.56 -3.15 7.57
C LEU A 66 -9.11 -2.81 7.93
N SER A 67 -8.51 -3.58 8.84
CA SER A 67 -7.16 -3.30 9.35
C SER A 67 -6.03 -3.81 8.46
N VAL A 68 -6.32 -4.68 7.48
CA VAL A 68 -5.33 -5.34 6.63
C VAL A 68 -4.34 -4.35 6.00
N GLY A 69 -4.85 -3.22 5.45
CA GLY A 69 -3.99 -2.20 4.85
C GLY A 69 -3.07 -1.51 5.86
N SER A 70 -3.55 -1.28 7.08
CA SER A 70 -2.76 -0.67 8.15
C SER A 70 -1.73 -1.62 8.76
N ILE A 71 -2.05 -2.91 8.84
CA ILE A 71 -1.11 -3.97 9.24
C ILE A 71 0.02 -4.06 8.21
N LEU A 72 -0.31 -4.07 6.91
CA LEU A 72 0.68 -4.08 5.84
C LEU A 72 1.60 -2.85 5.91
N ALA A 73 1.02 -1.66 6.12
CA ALA A 73 1.79 -0.43 6.24
C ALA A 73 2.74 -0.44 7.44
N LEU A 74 2.27 -0.89 8.60
CA LEU A 74 3.09 -0.97 9.81
C LEU A 74 4.20 -2.02 9.69
N SER A 75 3.89 -3.21 9.17
CA SER A 75 4.88 -4.27 8.91
C SER A 75 5.95 -3.80 7.93
N SER A 76 5.55 -3.08 6.88
CA SER A 76 6.49 -2.51 5.90
C SER A 76 7.38 -1.42 6.52
N ALA A 77 6.83 -0.59 7.42
CA ALA A 77 7.60 0.43 8.14
C ALA A 77 8.63 -0.22 9.10
N VAL A 78 8.25 -1.29 9.79
CA VAL A 78 9.16 -2.08 10.63
C VAL A 78 10.28 -2.67 9.79
N MET A 79 9.96 -3.30 8.65
CA MET A 79 10.94 -3.86 7.72
C MET A 79 11.94 -2.80 7.24
N ALA A 80 11.41 -1.66 6.78
CA ALA A 80 12.25 -0.56 6.29
C ALA A 80 13.20 -0.03 7.38
N ASN A 81 12.71 0.13 8.60
CA ASN A 81 13.53 0.57 9.73
C ASN A 81 14.64 -0.44 10.06
N LEU A 82 14.35 -1.74 10.08
CA LEU A 82 15.32 -2.80 10.31
C LEU A 82 16.41 -2.80 9.23
N ILE A 83 16.06 -2.64 7.96
CA ILE A 83 17.04 -2.56 6.87
C ILE A 83 17.93 -1.33 7.02
N VAL A 84 17.37 -0.17 7.34
CA VAL A 84 18.12 1.09 7.54
C VAL A 84 19.07 0.99 8.76
N THR A 85 18.72 0.21 9.77
CA THR A 85 19.59 -0.04 10.94
C THR A 85 20.68 -1.09 10.70
N GLY A 86 20.77 -1.65 9.48
CA GLY A 86 21.82 -2.59 9.09
C GLY A 86 21.48 -4.05 9.36
N THR A 87 20.21 -4.37 9.65
CA THR A 87 19.76 -5.76 9.80
C THR A 87 19.78 -6.46 8.45
N ASP A 88 20.14 -7.74 8.44
CA ASP A 88 20.10 -8.58 7.24
C ASP A 88 18.71 -8.54 6.59
N PRO A 89 18.60 -8.33 5.26
CA PRO A 89 17.33 -8.21 4.57
C PRO A 89 16.39 -9.42 4.75
N VAL A 90 16.94 -10.63 4.81
CA VAL A 90 16.13 -11.84 5.01
C VAL A 90 15.53 -11.86 6.41
N LEU A 91 16.35 -11.52 7.42
CA LEU A 91 15.88 -11.42 8.81
C LEU A 91 14.84 -10.30 8.96
N ALA A 92 15.04 -9.16 8.31
CA ALA A 92 14.08 -8.05 8.32
C ALA A 92 12.71 -8.46 7.74
N ILE A 93 12.68 -9.24 6.66
CA ILE A 93 11.46 -9.78 6.07
C ILE A 93 10.75 -10.72 7.06
N VAL A 94 11.48 -11.65 7.67
CA VAL A 94 10.92 -12.61 8.64
C VAL A 94 10.32 -11.89 9.84
N LEU A 95 11.03 -10.91 10.38
CA LEU A 95 10.55 -10.12 11.52
C LEU A 95 9.32 -9.27 11.17
N ALA A 96 9.28 -8.67 9.98
CA ALA A 96 8.14 -7.91 9.50
C ALA A 96 6.91 -8.80 9.28
N ALA A 97 7.10 -10.00 8.72
CA ALA A 97 6.03 -10.99 8.58
C ALA A 97 5.52 -11.45 9.95
N GLY A 98 6.42 -11.70 10.89
CA GLY A 98 6.09 -12.01 12.29
C GLY A 98 5.28 -10.90 12.96
N ALA A 99 5.67 -9.64 12.76
CA ALA A 99 4.93 -8.49 13.26
C ALA A 99 3.51 -8.44 12.69
N GLY A 100 3.33 -8.64 11.37
CA GLY A 100 2.02 -8.72 10.73
C GLY A 100 1.15 -9.83 11.31
N LEU A 101 1.72 -11.01 11.55
CA LEU A 101 1.03 -12.15 12.17
C LEU A 101 0.58 -11.83 13.59
N VAL A 102 1.41 -11.20 14.41
CA VAL A 102 1.08 -10.79 15.78
C VAL A 102 -0.05 -9.76 15.77
N LEU A 103 0.03 -8.73 14.91
CA LEU A 103 -1.00 -7.70 14.81
C LEU A 103 -2.35 -8.26 14.36
N GLY A 104 -2.34 -9.16 13.38
CA GLY A 104 -3.55 -9.88 12.94
C GLY A 104 -4.10 -10.82 14.04
N GLY A 105 -3.21 -11.49 14.77
CA GLY A 105 -3.57 -12.32 15.92
C GLY A 105 -4.25 -11.52 17.04
N ILE A 106 -3.76 -10.32 17.33
CA ILE A 106 -4.40 -9.41 18.31
C ILE A 106 -5.82 -9.08 17.88
N ASN A 107 -6.03 -8.75 16.59
CA ASN A 107 -7.39 -8.51 16.07
C ASN A 107 -8.29 -9.72 16.25
N GLY A 108 -7.81 -10.91 15.90
CA GLY A 108 -8.55 -12.17 16.09
C GLY A 108 -8.92 -12.41 17.56
N LEU A 109 -8.00 -12.17 18.49
CA LEU A 109 -8.24 -12.29 19.93
C LEU A 109 -9.31 -11.30 20.42
N VAL A 110 -9.19 -10.02 20.01
CA VAL A 110 -10.17 -8.99 20.40
C VAL A 110 -11.58 -9.32 19.90
N ILE A 111 -11.69 -9.81 18.67
CA ILE A 111 -12.99 -10.20 18.10
C ILE A 111 -13.56 -11.42 18.82
N THR A 112 -12.73 -12.46 19.02
CA THR A 112 -13.20 -13.75 19.53
C THR A 112 -13.49 -13.68 21.03
N TYR A 113 -12.58 -13.17 21.83
CA TYR A 113 -12.75 -13.11 23.29
C TYR A 113 -13.47 -11.85 23.76
N GLY A 114 -13.27 -10.72 23.08
CA GLY A 114 -13.95 -9.48 23.39
C GLY A 114 -15.41 -9.45 22.94
N ARG A 115 -15.84 -10.43 22.10
CA ARG A 115 -17.19 -10.48 21.50
C ARG A 115 -17.60 -9.16 20.84
N VAL A 116 -16.62 -8.44 20.33
CA VAL A 116 -16.83 -7.17 19.62
C VAL A 116 -17.11 -7.47 18.14
N ALA A 117 -18.03 -6.72 17.55
CA ALA A 117 -18.31 -6.87 16.14
C ALA A 117 -17.01 -6.67 15.31
N PRO A 118 -16.68 -7.57 14.36
CA PRO A 118 -15.42 -7.51 13.60
C PRO A 118 -15.14 -6.15 12.96
N PHE A 119 -16.18 -5.53 12.41
CA PHE A 119 -16.10 -4.21 11.80
C PHE A 119 -15.63 -3.12 12.78
N ILE A 120 -16.16 -3.10 14.01
CA ILE A 120 -15.81 -2.08 15.02
C ILE A 120 -14.38 -2.31 15.51
N ALA A 121 -14.03 -3.56 15.80
CA ALA A 121 -12.70 -3.93 16.29
C ALA A 121 -11.62 -3.55 15.25
N THR A 122 -11.84 -3.89 13.98
CA THR A 122 -10.86 -3.65 12.91
C THR A 122 -10.76 -2.19 12.52
N LEU A 123 -11.82 -1.38 12.62
CA LEU A 123 -11.75 0.08 12.49
C LEU A 123 -10.89 0.71 13.59
N ALA A 124 -11.10 0.29 14.84
CA ALA A 124 -10.31 0.82 15.97
C ALA A 124 -8.82 0.47 15.79
N THR A 125 -8.50 -0.78 15.51
CA THR A 125 -7.11 -1.22 15.30
C THR A 125 -6.48 -0.60 14.05
N MET A 126 -7.26 -0.38 12.98
CA MET A 126 -6.79 0.34 11.79
C MET A 126 -6.26 1.74 12.14
N THR A 127 -6.98 2.50 12.98
CA THR A 127 -6.54 3.84 13.39
C THR A 127 -5.30 3.79 14.28
N ILE A 128 -5.24 2.83 15.21
CA ILE A 128 -4.07 2.60 16.07
C ILE A 128 -2.85 2.25 15.23
N TYR A 129 -2.95 1.30 14.31
CA TYR A 129 -1.82 0.86 13.47
C TYR A 129 -1.36 1.94 12.50
N ARG A 130 -2.28 2.78 11.97
CA ARG A 130 -1.89 3.96 11.18
C ARG A 130 -1.12 4.97 12.01
N GLY A 131 -1.59 5.27 13.23
CA GLY A 131 -0.86 6.15 14.15
C GLY A 131 0.52 5.61 14.48
N ALA A 132 0.63 4.31 14.79
CA ALA A 132 1.91 3.65 15.02
C ALA A 132 2.84 3.75 13.80
N THR A 133 2.32 3.51 12.58
CA THR A 133 3.11 3.65 11.35
C THR A 133 3.72 5.04 11.22
N LEU A 134 2.96 6.10 11.50
CA LEU A 134 3.47 7.48 11.47
C LEU A 134 4.60 7.68 12.48
N VAL A 135 4.46 7.18 13.71
CA VAL A 135 5.50 7.29 14.74
C VAL A 135 6.78 6.58 14.31
N PHE A 136 6.69 5.42 13.67
CA PHE A 136 7.86 4.69 13.16
C PHE A 136 8.49 5.34 11.93
N THR A 137 7.69 6.00 11.09
CA THR A 137 8.17 6.56 9.82
C THR A 137 8.76 7.96 9.98
N VAL A 138 8.18 8.81 10.83
CA VAL A 138 8.62 10.21 11.04
C VAL A 138 10.08 10.31 11.49
N PRO A 139 10.62 9.51 12.43
CA PRO A 139 12.03 9.57 12.80
C PRO A 139 12.98 9.13 11.70
N SER A 140 12.51 8.38 10.71
CA SER A 140 13.33 7.86 9.62
C SER A 140 13.47 8.84 8.45
N ILE A 141 12.55 9.78 8.31
CA ILE A 141 12.53 10.79 7.24
C ILE A 141 13.79 11.67 7.23
N PRO A 142 14.32 12.18 8.38
CA PRO A 142 15.54 13.00 8.39
C PRO A 142 16.78 12.26 7.92
N ARG A 143 16.81 10.92 7.99
CA ARG A 143 17.94 10.11 7.56
C ARG A 143 17.96 9.83 6.06
N LEU A 144 16.78 9.87 5.43
CA LEU A 144 16.61 9.64 3.99
C LEU A 144 16.66 10.95 3.20
N TRP A 145 16.54 12.11 3.87
CA TRP A 145 16.53 13.41 3.22
C TRP A 145 17.88 14.11 3.41
N PRO A 146 18.50 14.63 2.35
CA PRO A 146 19.72 15.40 2.48
C PRO A 146 19.52 16.57 3.47
N ARG A 147 20.45 16.76 4.40
CA ARG A 147 20.37 17.73 5.51
C ARG A 147 20.07 19.19 5.13
N GLY A 148 19.93 19.51 3.84
CA GLY A 148 19.66 20.85 3.33
C GLY A 148 18.18 21.24 3.21
N TYR A 149 17.25 20.29 3.30
CA TYR A 149 15.84 20.54 3.00
C TYR A 149 14.93 20.74 4.21
N CYS A 150 15.33 20.30 5.40
CA CYS A 150 14.59 20.53 6.65
C CYS A 150 15.15 21.76 7.36
N ARG A 151 14.92 22.96 6.83
CA ARG A 151 15.13 24.19 7.59
C ARG A 151 13.83 24.49 8.32
N PRO A 152 13.83 24.58 9.68
CA PRO A 152 12.64 24.97 10.41
C PRO A 152 12.21 26.37 9.99
N ALA A 153 10.92 26.56 9.78
CA ALA A 153 10.30 27.82 9.33
C ALA A 153 10.41 29.00 10.31
N SER A 154 11.31 28.96 11.30
CA SER A 154 11.44 29.95 12.37
C SER A 154 12.58 30.95 12.19
N SER A 155 13.17 31.07 11.01
CA SER A 155 14.07 32.20 10.76
C SER A 155 13.41 33.15 9.75
N SER A 156 12.93 34.26 10.26
CA SER A 156 12.44 35.43 9.53
C SER A 156 13.55 36.02 8.65
N ASN A 157 13.81 35.41 7.50
CA ASN A 157 14.64 36.01 6.48
C ASN A 157 13.87 35.93 5.14
N HIS A 158 13.51 37.12 4.63
CA HIS A 158 12.67 37.38 3.46
C HIS A 158 13.21 36.89 2.10
N ASN A 159 14.16 35.96 2.06
CA ASN A 159 14.77 35.42 0.84
C ASN A 159 14.63 33.91 0.73
N VAL A 160 13.43 33.36 0.98
CA VAL A 160 13.14 31.97 0.63
C VAL A 160 12.61 31.96 -0.80
N PRO A 161 13.30 31.33 -1.78
CA PRO A 161 12.73 31.12 -3.10
C PRO A 161 11.43 30.34 -2.94
N SER A 162 10.33 30.89 -3.45
CA SER A 162 9.02 30.22 -3.39
C SER A 162 9.15 28.83 -4.02
N PHE A 163 8.51 27.83 -3.40
CA PHE A 163 8.50 26.42 -3.83
C PHE A 163 8.10 26.23 -5.30
N HIS A 164 7.44 27.24 -5.88
CA HIS A 164 7.02 27.28 -7.27
C HIS A 164 8.18 27.40 -8.26
N ASN A 165 9.31 28.02 -7.87
CA ASN A 165 10.47 28.20 -8.76
C ASN A 165 11.45 27.03 -8.76
N SER A 166 11.35 26.09 -7.80
CA SER A 166 12.26 24.93 -7.72
C SER A 166 11.83 23.78 -8.62
N LEU A 167 10.54 23.71 -8.98
CA LEU A 167 10.02 22.67 -9.88
C LEU A 167 10.24 22.97 -11.37
N VAL A 168 10.56 24.23 -11.71
CA VAL A 168 10.77 24.65 -13.12
C VAL A 168 12.24 24.55 -13.54
N ARG A 169 13.15 24.35 -12.58
CA ARG A 169 14.58 24.17 -12.88
C ARG A 169 15.00 22.70 -12.77
N ILE A 170 14.27 21.79 -13.43
CA ILE A 170 14.81 20.49 -13.82
C ILE A 170 15.55 20.73 -15.13
N GLU A 171 16.85 20.77 -15.01
CA GLU A 171 17.87 21.03 -16.02
C GLU A 171 17.64 20.22 -17.31
N PRO A 172 17.86 20.86 -18.50
CA PRO A 172 17.74 20.18 -19.81
C PRO A 172 18.94 19.25 -20.14
N HIS A 173 19.75 18.87 -19.14
CA HIS A 173 20.93 18.02 -19.37
C HIS A 173 20.65 16.52 -19.44
N ILE A 174 19.43 16.05 -19.15
CA ILE A 174 19.09 14.60 -19.20
C ILE A 174 18.52 14.18 -20.57
N LEU A 175 18.36 15.11 -21.52
CA LEU A 175 17.86 14.79 -22.87
C LEU A 175 18.96 14.68 -23.94
N ARG A 176 20.25 14.56 -23.57
CA ARG A 176 21.35 14.33 -24.48
C ARG A 176 22.28 13.23 -23.98
N SER A 177 21.81 12.01 -24.03
CA SER A 177 22.66 10.82 -24.18
C SER A 177 21.81 9.63 -24.58
#